data_69ff76d49ab1d42d7bccfbc0ef74779b
#
_entry.id   69ff76d49ab1d42d7bccfbc0ef74779b
#
_cell.length_a   1.000
_cell.length_b   1.000
_cell.length_c   1.000
_cell.angle_alpha   90.00
_cell.angle_beta   90.00
_cell.angle_gamma   90.00
#
_symmetry.space_group_name_H-M   'P 1'
#
loop_
_entity.id
_entity.type
_entity.pdbx_description
1 polymer ?
#
loop_
_entity_poly.entity_id
_entity_poly.type
_entity_poly.pdbx_seq_one_letter_code
_entity_poly.pdbx_strand_id
1 'polypeptide(L)' 'MNQSNQITDRTIREPECRQITGLCRTTRYMMEKEGKFPARRKLGGRAVGWLLSEVTAWQKNCVKTA' A
#
# COMPACT_ATOMS: atom_id res chain seq x y z
N MET A 1 -24.30 1.96 -11.16
CA MET A 1 -23.74 2.27 -10.93
C MET A 1 -23.03 2.48 -10.73
N ASN A 2 -22.95 2.50 -10.89
CA ASN A 2 -22.10 2.83 -10.67
C ASN A 2 -21.23 2.82 -10.42
N GLN A 3 -21.16 2.70 -10.51
CA GLN A 3 -20.26 2.82 -10.20
C GLN A 3 -19.26 2.82 -10.35
N SER A 4 -19.25 2.78 -10.90
CA SER A 4 -18.29 2.89 -11.07
C SER A 4 -17.46 3.60 -10.86
N ASN A 5 -17.57 4.00 -10.93
CA ASN A 5 -16.82 4.69 -10.63
C ASN A 5 -16.11 4.89 -9.88
N GLN A 6 -16.22 4.74 -9.75
CA GLN A 6 -15.55 4.89 -8.94
C GLN A 6 -14.65 4.24 -8.49
N ILE A 7 -14.54 3.62 -8.69
CA ILE A 7 -13.68 3.11 -8.13
C ILE A 7 -12.53 2.78 -8.58
N THR A 8 -11.95 3.22 -8.78
CA THR A 8 -10.67 3.24 -9.38
C THR A 8 -9.58 2.86 -8.45
N ASP A 9 -9.80 2.94 -7.19
CA ASP A 9 -8.79 2.67 -6.17
C ASP A 9 -8.96 1.25 -5.66
N ARG A 10 -8.02 0.39 -5.99
CA ARG A 10 -8.06 -1.00 -5.61
C ARG A 10 -7.34 -1.22 -4.29
N THR A 11 -7.90 -2.09 -3.45
CA THR A 11 -7.26 -2.48 -2.20
C THR A 11 -6.38 -3.70 -2.47
N ILE A 12 -5.13 -3.63 -2.01
CA ILE A 12 -4.21 -4.75 -2.19
C ILE A 12 -3.86 -5.35 -0.84
N ARG A 13 -3.55 -6.63 -0.88
CA ARG A 13 -3.23 -7.39 0.32
C ARG A 13 -1.73 -7.63 0.41
N GLU A 14 -1.30 -8.28 1.49
CA GLU A 14 0.11 -8.48 1.78
C GLU A 14 0.92 -9.07 0.61
N PRO A 15 0.49 -10.18 -0.01
CA PRO A 15 1.30 -10.76 -1.08
C PRO A 15 1.50 -9.80 -2.25
N GLU A 16 0.44 -9.10 -2.61
CA GLU A 16 0.49 -8.18 -3.74
C GLU A 16 1.33 -6.95 -3.39
N CYS A 17 1.15 -6.45 -2.17
CA CYS A 17 1.93 -5.29 -1.71
C CYS A 17 3.42 -5.61 -1.73
N ARG A 18 3.77 -6.80 -1.27
CA ARG A 18 5.17 -7.22 -1.29
C ARG A 18 5.71 -7.28 -2.71
N GLN A 19 4.90 -7.78 -3.64
CA GLN A 19 5.30 -7.89 -5.03
C GLN A 19 5.52 -6.52 -5.66
N ILE A 20 4.62 -5.59 -5.37
CA ILE A 20 4.70 -4.26 -5.95
C ILE A 20 5.88 -3.47 -5.39
N THR A 21 6.07 -3.55 -4.08
CA THR A 21 7.10 -2.73 -3.43
C THR A 21 8.47 -3.39 -3.41
N GLY A 22 8.52 -4.71 -3.48
CA GLY A 22 9.76 -5.43 -3.35
C GLY A 22 10.30 -5.48 -1.94
N LEU A 23 9.52 -5.02 -0.97
CA LEU A 23 9.95 -4.97 0.42
C LEU A 23 9.26 -6.06 1.23
N CYS A 24 10.01 -6.66 2.15
CA CYS A 24 9.42 -7.66 3.00
C CYS A 24 8.51 -7.02 4.06
N ARG A 25 7.70 -7.84 4.68
CA ARG A 25 6.73 -7.37 5.64
C ARG A 25 7.36 -6.59 6.78
N THR A 26 8.46 -7.09 7.32
CA THR A 26 9.13 -6.44 8.44
C THR A 26 9.63 -5.06 8.07
N THR A 27 10.26 -4.96 6.90
CA THR A 27 10.78 -3.66 6.43
C THR A 27 9.64 -2.66 6.28
N ARG A 28 8.53 -3.08 5.65
CA ARG A 28 7.40 -2.20 5.46
C ARG A 28 6.79 -1.77 6.78
N TYR A 29 6.72 -2.69 7.73
CA TYR A 29 6.19 -2.39 9.05
C TYR A 29 7.02 -1.32 9.75
N MET A 30 8.33 -1.47 9.69
CA MET A 30 9.22 -0.49 10.30
C MET A 30 9.09 0.87 9.63
N MET A 31 9.01 0.88 8.33
CA MET A 31 8.85 2.14 7.59
C MET A 31 7.51 2.79 7.91
N GLU A 32 6.48 2.00 8.07
CA GLU A 32 5.17 2.51 8.42
C GLU A 32 5.21 3.20 9.79
N LYS A 33 5.91 2.61 10.73
CA LYS A 33 6.05 3.19 12.06
C LYS A 33 6.80 4.51 12.02
N GLU A 34 7.70 4.66 11.06
CA GLU A 34 8.47 5.88 10.90
C GLU A 34 7.75 6.93 10.04
N GLY A 35 6.58 6.58 9.55
CA GLY A 35 5.83 7.48 8.68
C GLY A 35 6.36 7.55 7.26
N LYS A 36 7.14 6.54 6.85
CA LYS A 36 7.77 6.53 5.53
C LYS A 36 7.09 5.59 4.55
N PHE A 37 6.01 4.96 4.96
CA PHE A 37 5.25 4.06 4.12
C PHE A 37 3.77 4.23 4.45
N PRO A 38 2.88 4.09 3.45
CA PRO A 38 1.45 4.26 3.72
C PRO A 38 0.97 3.29 4.80
N ALA A 39 0.17 3.82 5.72
CA ALA A 39 -0.36 3.02 6.81
C ALA A 39 -1.36 2.00 6.27
N ARG A 40 -1.29 0.79 6.80
CA ARG A 40 -2.23 -0.24 6.41
C ARG A 40 -3.62 0.10 6.91
N ARG A 41 -4.63 -0.35 6.19
CA ARG A 41 -6.02 -0.09 6.52
C ARG A 41 -6.71 -1.38 6.92
N LYS A 42 -7.61 -1.27 7.86
CA LYS A 42 -8.43 -2.42 8.24
C LYS A 42 -9.53 -2.62 7.20
N LEU A 43 -9.62 -3.83 6.70
CA LEU A 43 -10.62 -4.17 5.70
C LEU A 43 -11.84 -4.83 6.34
N GLY A 44 -11.74 -5.20 7.60
CA GLY A 44 -12.80 -5.88 8.31
C GLY A 44 -12.23 -7.02 9.11
N GLY A 45 -12.72 -7.23 10.32
CA GLY A 45 -12.20 -8.28 11.17
C GLY A 45 -10.69 -8.15 11.31
N ARG A 46 -9.97 -9.19 10.89
CA ARG A 46 -8.52 -9.21 10.99
C ARG A 46 -7.83 -8.85 9.67
N ALA A 47 -8.60 -8.65 8.63
CA ALA A 47 -8.02 -8.39 7.33
C ALA A 47 -7.46 -6.97 7.26
N VAL A 48 -6.27 -6.85 6.71
CA VAL A 48 -5.66 -5.55 6.49
C VAL A 48 -5.14 -5.48 5.05
N GLY A 49 -5.00 -4.27 4.57
CA GLY A 49 -4.51 -4.06 3.22
C GLY A 49 -4.12 -2.61 3.02
N TRP A 50 -3.81 -2.27 1.79
CA TRP A 50 -3.41 -0.92 1.42
C TRP A 50 -4.18 -0.49 0.20
N LEU A 51 -4.36 0.81 0.04
CA LEU A 51 -4.93 1.33 -1.19
C LEU A 51 -3.84 1.38 -2.25
N LEU A 52 -4.14 0.84 -3.42
CA LEU A 52 -3.15 0.80 -4.49
C LEU A 52 -2.65 2.19 -4.84
N SER A 53 -3.56 3.17 -4.83
CA SER A 53 -3.16 4.55 -5.14
C SER A 53 -2.15 5.08 -4.16
N GLU A 54 -2.28 4.75 -2.90
CA GLU A 54 -1.34 5.20 -1.88
C GLU A 54 0.03 4.57 -2.08
N VAL A 55 0.05 3.27 -2.39
CA VAL A 55 1.32 2.58 -2.61
C VAL A 55 1.99 3.10 -3.88
N THR A 56 1.20 3.35 -4.92
CA THR A 56 1.73 3.88 -6.16
C THR A 56 2.31 5.28 -5.95
N ALA A 57 1.61 6.12 -5.20
CA ALA A 57 2.09 7.47 -4.90
C ALA A 57 3.39 7.41 -4.10
N TRP A 58 3.45 6.48 -3.15
CA TRP A 58 4.66 6.29 -2.36
C TRP A 58 5.83 5.92 -3.27
N GLN A 59 5.62 5.02 -4.22
CA GLN A 59 6.66 4.63 -5.15
C GLN A 59 7.17 5.79 -5.98
N LYS A 60 6.25 6.63 -6.42
CA LYS A 60 6.64 7.80 -7.22
C LYS A 60 7.46 8.80 -6.45
N ASN A 61 7.27 8.82 -5.13
CA ASN A 61 7.98 9.74 -4.27
C ASN A 61 9.26 9.17 -3.69
N CYS A 62 9.59 7.93 -4.04
CA CYS A 62 10.84 7.35 -3.58
C CYS A 62 12.00 8.04 -4.28
N VAL A 63 13.01 8.40 -3.48
CA VAL A 63 14.18 9.08 -4.02
C VAL A 63 15.04 8.06 -4.77
N LYS A 64 15.43 8.44 -5.97
CA LYS A 64 16.30 7.58 -6.76
C LYS A 64 17.70 7.59 -6.17
N THR A 65 18.22 6.42 -5.94
CA THR A 65 19.61 6.29 -5.45
C THR A 65 20.56 6.29 -6.62
N ALA A 66 21.53 7.12 -6.52
CA ALA A 66 22.52 7.24 -7.61
C ALA A 66 23.41 6.01 -7.67
#